data_1fb5edb94153c48d5d934934106dd21f
#
_entry.id   1fb5edb94153c48d5d934934106dd21f
#
_cell.length_a   1.000
_cell.length_b   1.000
_cell.length_c   1.000
_cell.angle_alpha   90.00
_cell.angle_beta   90.00
_cell.angle_gamma   90.00
#
_symmetry.space_group_name_H-M   'P 1'
#
loop_
_entity.id
_entity.type
_entity.pdbx_description
1 polymer ?
#
loop_
_entity_poly.entity_id
_entity_poly.type
_entity_poly.pdbx_seq_one_letter_code
_entity_poly.pdbx_strand_id
1 'polypeptide(L)'
;MKWNKLYKYPNSTKSLIEGSRHYDVSNEILPSVTTILSATQSEEKKASLQRWKSKVGEKEAEYVRNEAAKRGTAMHEYLEYYLREEKLLDLSDEGQAASSMGQAIIDQGLSGMEEIWGSEVTVFYPGLYAGQTDLCGIYSGRESIIDFKGSNKPKRVEWVEDYFLQLAAYAMAHDQIYGTCVDQGVILMCSKDGFFQKFTSTGKEFTRFKHKFLERTGQFYRKTTSKK
;
A
#
# COMPACT_ATOMS: atom_id res chain seq x y z
N MET A 1 0.48 17.62 -12.82
CA MET A 1 1.47 16.60 -12.43
C MET A 1 2.54 16.49 -13.50
N LYS A 2 3.81 16.33 -13.12
CA LYS A 2 4.92 16.18 -14.06
C LYS A 2 5.65 14.87 -13.79
N TRP A 3 5.84 14.04 -14.82
CA TRP A 3 6.69 12.86 -14.69
C TRP A 3 8.17 13.27 -14.67
N ASN A 4 8.89 12.76 -13.66
CA ASN A 4 10.33 12.91 -13.54
C ASN A 4 10.96 11.52 -13.40
N LYS A 5 11.49 10.97 -14.48
CA LYS A 5 12.07 9.62 -14.56
C LYS A 5 13.53 9.59 -14.05
N LEU A 6 13.77 10.19 -12.89
CA LEU A 6 15.11 10.24 -12.25
C LEU A 6 15.60 8.86 -11.83
N TYR A 7 14.69 8.00 -11.37
CA TYR A 7 15.04 6.73 -10.74
C TYR A 7 14.74 5.57 -11.68
N LYS A 8 15.64 4.60 -11.71
CA LYS A 8 15.46 3.34 -12.44
C LYS A 8 15.06 2.25 -11.47
N TYR A 9 13.78 1.97 -11.41
CA TYR A 9 13.25 0.93 -10.54
C TYR A 9 13.55 -0.48 -11.06
N PRO A 10 13.86 -1.45 -10.16
CA PRO A 10 14.13 -2.81 -10.57
C PRO A 10 12.86 -3.52 -11.02
N ASN A 11 13.01 -4.42 -11.98
CA ASN A 11 11.99 -5.41 -12.24
C ASN A 11 11.94 -6.42 -11.09
N SER A 12 10.74 -6.93 -10.81
CA SER A 12 10.57 -7.99 -9.82
C SER A 12 9.50 -8.98 -10.26
N THR A 13 9.62 -10.21 -9.77
CA THR A 13 8.55 -11.21 -9.90
C THR A 13 7.98 -11.54 -8.52
N LYS A 14 6.65 -11.71 -8.46
CA LYS A 14 5.93 -12.07 -7.24
C LYS A 14 5.76 -13.58 -7.18
N SER A 15 6.08 -14.18 -6.04
CA SER A 15 5.90 -15.61 -5.77
C SER A 15 5.20 -15.84 -4.44
N LEU A 16 4.63 -17.03 -4.26
CA LEU A 16 4.09 -17.47 -2.99
C LEU A 16 4.99 -18.57 -2.42
N ILE A 17 5.59 -18.31 -1.26
CA ILE A 17 6.39 -19.27 -0.51
C ILE A 17 5.66 -19.55 0.79
N GLU A 18 5.26 -20.80 1.01
CA GLU A 18 4.46 -21.21 2.16
C GLU A 18 3.21 -20.34 2.37
N GLY A 19 2.53 -19.97 1.27
CA GLY A 19 1.34 -19.13 1.29
C GLY A 19 1.60 -17.63 1.56
N SER A 20 2.85 -17.22 1.67
CA SER A 20 3.27 -15.83 1.91
C SER A 20 3.88 -15.21 0.66
N ARG A 21 3.52 -13.95 0.39
CA ARG A 21 4.05 -13.23 -0.78
C ARG A 21 5.51 -12.86 -0.60
N HIS A 22 6.31 -13.21 -1.61
CA HIS A 22 7.72 -12.82 -1.74
C HIS A 22 7.94 -12.11 -3.08
N TYR A 23 9.01 -11.36 -3.16
CA TYR A 23 9.50 -10.71 -4.36
C TYR A 23 10.88 -11.26 -4.69
N ASP A 24 11.06 -11.71 -5.93
CA ASP A 24 12.39 -11.93 -6.51
C ASP A 24 12.80 -10.61 -7.16
N VAL A 25 13.81 -9.96 -6.58
CA VAL A 25 14.29 -8.63 -6.97
C VAL A 25 15.79 -8.53 -6.69
N SER A 26 16.56 -8.05 -7.66
CA SER A 26 18.02 -7.84 -7.52
C SER A 26 18.79 -9.07 -7.00
N ASN A 27 18.42 -10.28 -7.46
CA ASN A 27 18.96 -11.58 -7.04
C ASN A 27 18.69 -11.96 -5.57
N GLU A 28 17.70 -11.34 -4.95
CA GLU A 28 17.23 -11.67 -3.60
C GLU A 28 15.75 -12.09 -3.63
N ILE A 29 15.40 -13.09 -2.82
CA ILE A 29 14.00 -13.48 -2.57
C ILE A 29 13.62 -12.91 -1.19
N LEU A 30 12.83 -11.84 -1.21
CA LEU A 30 12.49 -11.08 -0.03
C LEU A 30 11.00 -11.18 0.32
N PRO A 31 10.62 -11.28 1.60
CA PRO A 31 9.22 -11.22 2.01
C PRO A 31 8.62 -9.86 1.66
N SER A 32 7.33 -9.86 1.29
CA SER A 32 6.65 -8.59 1.07
C SER A 32 6.44 -7.82 2.37
N VAL A 33 6.39 -6.48 2.29
CA VAL A 33 6.00 -5.62 3.43
C VAL A 33 4.68 -6.09 4.03
N THR A 34 3.69 -6.42 3.20
CA THR A 34 2.38 -6.89 3.67
C THR A 34 2.45 -8.28 4.33
N THR A 35 3.36 -9.15 3.92
CA THR A 35 3.64 -10.43 4.60
C THR A 35 4.16 -10.17 6.02
N ILE A 36 5.14 -9.28 6.19
CA ILE A 36 5.68 -8.91 7.50
C ILE A 36 4.59 -8.34 8.41
N LEU A 37 3.80 -7.39 7.90
CA LEU A 37 2.72 -6.75 8.66
C LEU A 37 1.64 -7.77 9.08
N SER A 38 1.26 -8.69 8.20
CA SER A 38 0.30 -9.75 8.50
C SER A 38 0.82 -10.72 9.57
N ALA A 39 2.06 -11.20 9.43
CA ALA A 39 2.68 -12.15 10.35
C ALA A 39 2.93 -11.60 11.76
N THR A 40 3.03 -10.28 11.87
CA THR A 40 3.31 -9.57 13.13
C THR A 40 2.11 -8.75 13.63
N GLN A 41 0.91 -9.02 13.15
CA GLN A 41 -0.32 -8.39 13.58
C GLN A 41 -0.56 -8.59 15.09
N SER A 42 -1.08 -7.55 15.77
CA SER A 42 -1.39 -7.66 17.20
C SER A 42 -2.51 -8.69 17.47
N GLU A 43 -2.47 -9.31 18.65
CA GLU A 43 -3.50 -10.27 19.04
C GLU A 43 -4.91 -9.64 19.10
N GLU A 44 -4.99 -8.36 19.44
CA GLU A 44 -6.25 -7.60 19.43
C GLU A 44 -6.86 -7.48 18.03
N LYS A 45 -6.02 -7.18 17.01
CA LYS A 45 -6.47 -7.12 15.61
C LYS A 45 -6.92 -8.49 15.11
N LYS A 46 -6.18 -9.55 15.44
CA LYS A 46 -6.55 -10.93 15.11
C LYS A 46 -7.89 -11.32 15.76
N ALA A 47 -8.03 -11.05 17.06
CA ALA A 47 -9.25 -11.32 17.79
C ALA A 47 -10.45 -10.53 17.26
N SER A 48 -10.25 -9.27 16.86
CA SER A 48 -11.30 -8.44 16.25
C SER A 48 -11.76 -9.01 14.91
N LEU A 49 -10.82 -9.43 14.06
CA LEU A 49 -11.12 -10.09 12.78
C LEU A 49 -11.86 -11.41 12.99
N GLN A 50 -11.44 -12.19 13.96
CA GLN A 50 -12.09 -13.47 14.29
C GLN A 50 -13.53 -13.26 14.81
N ARG A 51 -13.75 -12.28 15.71
CA ARG A 51 -15.11 -11.92 16.16
C ARG A 51 -16.01 -11.50 15.01
N TRP A 52 -15.47 -10.68 14.07
CA TRP A 52 -16.22 -10.28 12.88
C TRP A 52 -16.59 -11.49 12.00
N LYS A 53 -15.63 -12.39 11.72
CA LYS A 53 -15.89 -13.63 10.95
C LYS A 53 -16.94 -14.51 11.61
N SER A 54 -16.86 -14.69 12.92
CA SER A 54 -17.85 -15.47 13.67
C SER A 54 -19.25 -14.85 13.63
N LYS A 55 -19.33 -13.49 13.57
CA LYS A 55 -20.62 -12.79 13.51
C LYS A 55 -21.29 -12.87 12.14
N VAL A 56 -20.53 -12.75 11.05
CA VAL A 56 -21.10 -12.74 9.69
C VAL A 56 -21.12 -14.11 9.02
N GLY A 57 -20.34 -15.06 9.54
CA GLY A 57 -20.13 -16.38 8.95
C GLY A 57 -18.95 -16.40 7.97
N GLU A 58 -18.28 -17.56 7.87
CA GLU A 58 -17.04 -17.67 7.07
C GLU A 58 -17.26 -17.42 5.58
N LYS A 59 -18.35 -17.95 5.01
CA LYS A 59 -18.67 -17.75 3.58
C LYS A 59 -18.90 -16.29 3.24
N GLU A 60 -19.68 -15.59 4.08
CA GLU A 60 -19.95 -14.15 3.88
C GLU A 60 -18.68 -13.32 4.09
N ALA A 61 -17.89 -13.65 5.10
CA ALA A 61 -16.60 -12.97 5.32
C ALA A 61 -15.65 -13.14 4.15
N GLU A 62 -15.61 -14.32 3.54
CA GLU A 62 -14.81 -14.59 2.34
C GLU A 62 -15.34 -13.83 1.12
N TYR A 63 -16.64 -13.85 0.90
CA TYR A 63 -17.29 -13.10 -0.17
C TYR A 63 -16.98 -11.61 -0.08
N VAL A 64 -17.21 -10.98 1.09
CA VAL A 64 -16.95 -9.55 1.33
C VAL A 64 -15.46 -9.22 1.09
N ARG A 65 -14.54 -10.09 1.51
CA ARG A 65 -13.11 -9.91 1.28
C ARG A 65 -12.75 -9.95 -0.20
N ASN A 66 -13.29 -10.94 -0.93
CA ASN A 66 -13.00 -11.13 -2.34
C ASN A 66 -13.55 -9.98 -3.20
N GLU A 67 -14.77 -9.54 -2.93
CA GLU A 67 -15.37 -8.36 -3.58
C GLU A 67 -14.57 -7.07 -3.30
N ALA A 68 -14.12 -6.88 -2.06
CA ALA A 68 -13.27 -5.74 -1.72
C ALA A 68 -11.91 -5.79 -2.44
N ALA A 69 -11.32 -6.99 -2.61
CA ALA A 69 -10.06 -7.18 -3.31
C ALA A 69 -10.21 -6.91 -4.81
N LYS A 70 -11.24 -7.45 -5.48
CA LYS A 70 -11.53 -7.19 -6.90
C LYS A 70 -11.71 -5.70 -7.18
N ARG A 71 -12.60 -5.05 -6.41
CA ARG A 71 -12.85 -3.61 -6.54
C ARG A 71 -11.59 -2.78 -6.28
N GLY A 72 -10.77 -3.18 -5.30
CA GLY A 72 -9.48 -2.54 -5.04
C GLY A 72 -8.55 -2.64 -6.23
N THR A 73 -8.39 -3.83 -6.81
CA THR A 73 -7.55 -4.06 -8.00
C THR A 73 -8.02 -3.21 -9.18
N ALA A 74 -9.30 -3.22 -9.49
CA ALA A 74 -9.85 -2.42 -10.59
C ALA A 74 -9.68 -0.90 -10.36
N MET A 75 -9.80 -0.42 -9.11
CA MET A 75 -9.56 0.98 -8.77
C MET A 75 -8.08 1.39 -8.97
N HIS A 76 -7.12 0.54 -8.56
CA HIS A 76 -5.70 0.79 -8.80
C HIS A 76 -5.38 0.81 -10.29
N GLU A 77 -5.93 -0.13 -11.07
CA GLU A 77 -5.77 -0.17 -12.50
C GLU A 77 -6.30 1.11 -13.17
N TYR A 78 -7.50 1.57 -12.79
CA TYR A 78 -8.07 2.82 -13.27
C TYR A 78 -7.16 4.03 -12.98
N LEU A 79 -6.62 4.12 -11.75
CA LEU A 79 -5.70 5.18 -11.35
C LEU A 79 -4.37 5.11 -12.10
N GLU A 80 -3.84 3.93 -12.33
CA GLU A 80 -2.61 3.72 -13.09
C GLU A 80 -2.76 4.18 -14.55
N TYR A 81 -3.87 3.81 -15.22
CA TYR A 81 -4.18 4.29 -16.57
C TYR A 81 -4.30 5.82 -16.62
N TYR A 82 -5.00 6.41 -15.65
CA TYR A 82 -5.10 7.87 -15.56
C TYR A 82 -3.73 8.54 -15.41
N LEU A 83 -2.86 8.03 -14.55
CA LEU A 83 -1.51 8.57 -14.33
C LEU A 83 -0.62 8.44 -15.56
N ARG A 84 -0.85 7.45 -16.41
CA ARG A 84 -0.16 7.25 -17.68
C ARG A 84 -0.76 8.04 -18.85
N GLU A 85 -1.80 8.83 -18.60
CA GLU A 85 -2.58 9.53 -19.63
C GLU A 85 -3.24 8.56 -20.65
N GLU A 86 -3.50 7.35 -20.22
CA GLU A 86 -4.19 6.31 -21.01
C GLU A 86 -5.68 6.25 -20.60
N LYS A 87 -6.51 5.62 -21.43
CA LYS A 87 -7.94 5.45 -21.15
C LYS A 87 -8.23 3.99 -20.82
N LEU A 88 -8.85 3.75 -19.69
CA LEU A 88 -9.44 2.47 -19.32
C LEU A 88 -10.96 2.58 -19.42
N LEU A 89 -11.59 1.72 -20.21
CA LEU A 89 -13.05 1.60 -20.31
C LEU A 89 -13.47 0.20 -19.87
N ASP A 90 -13.92 0.08 -18.63
CA ASP A 90 -14.56 -1.12 -18.10
C ASP A 90 -16.02 -0.81 -17.77
N LEU A 91 -16.96 -1.39 -18.54
CA LEU A 91 -18.39 -1.18 -18.42
C LEU A 91 -19.08 -2.18 -17.48
N SER A 92 -18.32 -3.10 -16.85
CA SER A 92 -18.86 -3.97 -15.81
C SER A 92 -19.27 -3.17 -14.57
N ASP A 93 -20.16 -3.71 -13.75
CA ASP A 93 -20.58 -3.05 -12.51
C ASP A 93 -19.37 -2.80 -11.57
N GLU A 94 -18.43 -3.74 -11.53
CA GLU A 94 -17.18 -3.59 -10.77
C GLU A 94 -16.30 -2.49 -11.33
N GLY A 95 -16.14 -2.41 -12.65
CA GLY A 95 -15.37 -1.37 -13.33
C GLY A 95 -15.98 0.02 -13.14
N GLN A 96 -17.30 0.14 -13.21
CA GLN A 96 -18.01 1.41 -12.94
C GLN A 96 -17.86 1.85 -11.48
N ALA A 97 -17.98 0.94 -10.52
CA ALA A 97 -17.75 1.25 -9.10
C ALA A 97 -16.30 1.65 -8.84
N ALA A 98 -15.34 0.93 -9.45
CA ALA A 98 -13.92 1.21 -9.33
C ALA A 98 -13.53 2.56 -9.95
N SER A 99 -14.04 2.87 -11.14
CA SER A 99 -13.80 4.16 -11.82
C SER A 99 -14.38 5.33 -11.04
N SER A 100 -15.57 5.18 -10.44
CA SER A 100 -16.16 6.22 -9.57
C SER A 100 -15.30 6.50 -8.34
N MET A 101 -14.77 5.45 -7.69
CA MET A 101 -13.87 5.60 -6.56
C MET A 101 -12.53 6.21 -6.98
N GLY A 102 -11.96 5.75 -8.09
CA GLY A 102 -10.73 6.30 -8.66
C GLY A 102 -10.87 7.76 -9.04
N GLN A 103 -11.99 8.14 -9.66
CA GLN A 103 -12.28 9.53 -10.02
C GLN A 103 -12.36 10.44 -8.79
N ALA A 104 -12.99 9.98 -7.69
CA ALA A 104 -13.02 10.73 -6.44
C ALA A 104 -11.61 10.94 -5.85
N ILE A 105 -10.72 9.95 -5.97
CA ILE A 105 -9.30 10.09 -5.59
C ILE A 105 -8.58 11.08 -6.50
N ILE A 106 -8.81 11.06 -7.81
CA ILE A 106 -8.22 11.99 -8.76
C ILE A 106 -8.63 13.42 -8.43
N ASP A 107 -9.93 13.67 -8.32
CA ASP A 107 -10.49 15.01 -8.17
C ASP A 107 -10.11 15.66 -6.82
N GLN A 108 -10.06 14.87 -5.75
CA GLN A 108 -9.90 15.39 -4.39
C GLN A 108 -8.50 15.13 -3.79
N GLY A 109 -7.78 14.11 -4.31
CA GLY A 109 -6.51 13.66 -3.73
C GLY A 109 -5.29 14.03 -4.55
N LEU A 110 -5.32 13.86 -5.88
CA LEU A 110 -4.14 14.04 -6.72
C LEU A 110 -3.76 15.50 -7.00
N SER A 111 -4.58 16.47 -6.61
CA SER A 111 -4.27 17.90 -6.76
C SER A 111 -2.99 18.33 -6.03
N GLY A 112 -2.59 17.60 -4.99
CA GLY A 112 -1.32 17.84 -4.27
C GLY A 112 -0.09 17.24 -4.95
N MET A 113 -0.25 16.43 -6.01
CA MET A 113 0.85 15.77 -6.70
C MET A 113 1.52 16.73 -7.69
N GLU A 114 2.75 17.10 -7.44
CA GLU A 114 3.55 18.02 -8.25
C GLU A 114 4.42 17.26 -9.24
N GLU A 115 5.14 16.26 -8.74
CA GLU A 115 6.09 15.47 -9.51
C GLU A 115 5.94 13.97 -9.22
N ILE A 116 5.88 13.15 -10.26
CA ILE A 116 5.82 11.69 -10.16
C ILE A 116 7.20 11.10 -10.50
N TRP A 117 7.75 10.32 -9.58
CA TRP A 117 8.99 9.55 -9.79
C TRP A 117 8.71 8.14 -10.30
N GLY A 118 7.62 7.55 -9.84
CA GLY A 118 7.18 6.22 -10.25
C GLY A 118 5.76 5.90 -9.80
N SER A 119 5.08 5.09 -10.61
CA SER A 119 3.77 4.51 -10.30
C SER A 119 3.86 3.00 -10.46
N GLU A 120 3.28 2.25 -9.53
CA GLU A 120 3.31 0.76 -9.48
C GLU A 120 4.74 0.21 -9.55
N VAL A 121 5.69 0.87 -8.88
CA VAL A 121 7.10 0.54 -8.93
C VAL A 121 7.54 -0.32 -7.75
N THR A 122 8.47 -1.25 -8.03
CA THR A 122 9.07 -2.07 -6.98
C THR A 122 10.12 -1.30 -6.21
N VAL A 123 10.02 -1.34 -4.89
CA VAL A 123 11.03 -0.85 -3.95
C VAL A 123 11.43 -1.98 -3.01
N PHE A 124 12.70 -2.03 -2.62
CA PHE A 124 13.18 -3.06 -1.70
C PHE A 124 14.25 -2.52 -0.75
N TYR A 125 14.30 -3.08 0.43
CA TYR A 125 15.38 -2.86 1.38
C TYR A 125 16.26 -4.12 1.37
N PRO A 126 17.52 -4.04 0.90
CA PRO A 126 18.38 -5.20 0.74
C PRO A 126 18.42 -6.09 2.00
N GLY A 127 18.26 -7.39 1.81
CA GLY A 127 18.28 -8.40 2.87
C GLY A 127 17.06 -8.42 3.78
N LEU A 128 16.10 -7.50 3.67
CA LEU A 128 15.02 -7.39 4.63
C LEU A 128 13.61 -7.55 4.04
N TYR A 129 13.24 -6.78 3.03
CA TYR A 129 11.89 -6.84 2.48
C TYR A 129 11.80 -6.17 1.11
N ALA A 130 10.70 -6.44 0.42
CA ALA A 130 10.37 -5.73 -0.82
C ALA A 130 8.87 -5.44 -0.89
N GLY A 131 8.48 -4.59 -1.83
CA GLY A 131 7.09 -4.28 -2.10
C GLY A 131 6.91 -3.46 -3.36
N GLN A 132 5.68 -3.15 -3.66
CA GLN A 132 5.29 -2.30 -4.78
C GLN A 132 4.53 -1.10 -4.21
N THR A 133 5.01 0.11 -4.52
CA THR A 133 4.33 1.35 -4.13
C THR A 133 3.44 1.82 -5.25
N ASP A 134 2.24 2.28 -4.92
CA ASP A 134 1.28 2.77 -5.91
C ASP A 134 1.79 4.03 -6.59
N LEU A 135 2.37 4.96 -5.80
CA LEU A 135 2.88 6.21 -6.32
C LEU A 135 3.99 6.77 -5.41
N CYS A 136 5.02 7.35 -6.00
CA CYS A 136 6.06 8.10 -5.28
C CYS A 136 6.47 9.35 -6.05
N GLY A 137 6.88 10.40 -5.31
CA GLY A 137 7.26 11.68 -5.89
C GLY A 137 7.17 12.86 -4.93
N ILE A 138 6.90 14.04 -5.46
CA ILE A 138 6.69 15.25 -4.66
C ILE A 138 5.19 15.49 -4.50
N TYR A 139 4.73 15.48 -3.26
CA TYR A 139 3.33 15.75 -2.91
C TYR A 139 3.26 16.89 -1.88
N SER A 140 2.62 17.99 -2.25
CA SER A 140 2.54 19.22 -1.42
C SER A 140 3.91 19.68 -0.93
N GLY A 141 4.90 19.75 -1.84
CA GLY A 141 6.26 20.22 -1.60
C GLY A 141 7.17 19.25 -0.83
N ARG A 142 6.76 17.96 -0.64
CA ARG A 142 7.54 16.97 0.11
C ARG A 142 7.79 15.69 -0.66
N GLU A 143 8.95 15.09 -0.46
CA GLU A 143 9.24 13.72 -0.91
C GLU A 143 8.29 12.74 -0.21
N SER A 144 7.51 12.00 -0.99
CA SER A 144 6.34 11.27 -0.49
C SER A 144 6.21 9.88 -1.12
N ILE A 145 5.72 8.95 -0.30
CA ILE A 145 5.11 7.71 -0.77
C ILE A 145 3.59 7.86 -0.60
N ILE A 146 2.87 7.55 -1.65
CA ILE A 146 1.41 7.65 -1.70
C ILE A 146 0.82 6.26 -1.95
N ASP A 147 -0.27 5.96 -1.28
CA ASP A 147 -0.96 4.67 -1.38
C ASP A 147 -2.46 4.90 -1.59
N PHE A 148 -3.02 4.21 -2.57
CA PHE A 148 -4.43 4.26 -2.88
C PHE A 148 -5.18 3.15 -2.14
N LYS A 149 -6.29 3.47 -1.49
CA LYS A 149 -7.06 2.48 -0.74
C LYS A 149 -8.55 2.56 -1.05
N GLY A 150 -9.10 1.41 -1.43
CA GLY A 150 -10.53 1.20 -1.41
C GLY A 150 -11.02 0.72 -0.06
N SER A 151 -12.21 1.13 0.37
CA SER A 151 -12.82 0.61 1.59
C SER A 151 -14.34 0.41 1.42
N ASN A 152 -14.93 -0.40 2.31
CA ASN A 152 -16.38 -0.56 2.32
C ASN A 152 -17.11 0.58 3.03
N LYS A 153 -16.41 1.26 3.95
CA LYS A 153 -16.93 2.39 4.75
C LYS A 153 -15.78 3.33 5.12
N PRO A 154 -16.05 4.60 5.43
CA PRO A 154 -15.06 5.51 5.94
C PRO A 154 -14.27 4.93 7.13
N LYS A 155 -12.99 5.24 7.21
CA LYS A 155 -12.07 4.77 8.25
C LYS A 155 -11.80 5.86 9.28
N ARG A 156 -11.56 5.45 10.53
CA ARG A 156 -10.98 6.31 11.55
C ARG A 156 -9.45 6.27 11.44
N VAL A 157 -8.78 7.32 11.90
CA VAL A 157 -7.32 7.43 11.84
C VAL A 157 -6.61 6.28 12.58
N GLU A 158 -7.18 5.78 13.66
CA GLU A 158 -6.63 4.66 14.44
C GLU A 158 -6.61 3.34 13.65
N TRP A 159 -7.41 3.24 12.59
CA TRP A 159 -7.53 2.01 11.79
C TRP A 159 -6.59 1.97 10.60
N VAL A 160 -5.90 3.06 10.31
CA VAL A 160 -5.00 3.18 9.14
C VAL A 160 -3.52 3.06 9.48
N GLU A 161 -3.19 2.72 10.73
CA GLU A 161 -1.80 2.59 11.21
C GLU A 161 -0.98 1.64 10.34
N ASP A 162 -1.50 0.44 10.01
CA ASP A 162 -0.75 -0.52 9.18
C ASP A 162 -0.48 0.00 7.76
N TYR A 163 -1.32 0.91 7.24
CA TYR A 163 -1.05 1.57 5.97
C TYR A 163 0.13 2.53 6.09
N PHE A 164 0.21 3.30 7.19
CA PHE A 164 1.39 4.15 7.42
C PHE A 164 2.65 3.33 7.65
N LEU A 165 2.57 2.16 8.29
CA LEU A 165 3.71 1.24 8.40
C LEU A 165 4.17 0.73 7.03
N GLN A 166 3.23 0.45 6.13
CA GLN A 166 3.52 0.06 4.74
C GLN A 166 4.23 1.20 4.00
N LEU A 167 3.71 2.42 4.07
CA LEU A 167 4.33 3.59 3.44
C LEU A 167 5.72 3.88 4.01
N ALA A 168 5.89 3.78 5.32
CA ALA A 168 7.17 3.95 5.99
C ALA A 168 8.23 2.92 5.54
N ALA A 169 7.81 1.66 5.34
CA ALA A 169 8.67 0.63 4.76
C ALA A 169 9.11 1.00 3.33
N TYR A 170 8.19 1.43 2.49
CA TYR A 170 8.50 1.83 1.12
C TYR A 170 9.40 3.07 1.08
N ALA A 171 9.17 4.05 1.96
CA ALA A 171 10.02 5.21 2.11
C ALA A 171 11.45 4.83 2.46
N MET A 172 11.66 3.97 3.48
CA MET A 172 12.99 3.51 3.86
C MET A 172 13.67 2.71 2.74
N ALA A 173 12.93 1.89 1.99
CA ALA A 173 13.46 1.17 0.85
C ALA A 173 13.90 2.12 -0.28
N HIS A 174 13.10 3.14 -0.57
CA HIS A 174 13.42 4.16 -1.55
C HIS A 174 14.63 4.99 -1.13
N ASP A 175 14.66 5.45 0.13
CA ASP A 175 15.79 6.19 0.71
C ASP A 175 17.09 5.39 0.62
N GLN A 176 17.04 4.07 0.93
CA GLN A 176 18.21 3.19 0.92
C GLN A 176 18.83 2.99 -0.46
N ILE A 177 18.01 2.90 -1.50
CA ILE A 177 18.47 2.60 -2.86
C ILE A 177 18.82 3.88 -3.63
N TYR A 178 18.06 4.95 -3.43
CA TYR A 178 18.14 6.15 -4.26
C TYR A 178 18.70 7.38 -3.52
N GLY A 179 18.96 7.27 -2.21
CA GLY A 179 19.48 8.37 -1.41
C GLY A 179 18.50 9.52 -1.21
N THR A 180 17.21 9.26 -1.30
CA THR A 180 16.14 10.22 -1.00
C THR A 180 15.96 10.41 0.51
N CYS A 181 15.15 11.39 0.89
CA CYS A 181 14.79 11.67 2.27
C CYS A 181 13.25 11.73 2.40
N VAL A 182 12.57 10.67 2.00
CA VAL A 182 11.11 10.61 2.06
C VAL A 182 10.63 10.77 3.49
N ASP A 183 9.98 11.89 3.79
CA ASP A 183 9.53 12.25 5.13
C ASP A 183 8.00 12.35 5.25
N GLN A 184 7.28 11.94 4.19
CA GLN A 184 5.83 11.97 4.14
C GLN A 184 5.23 10.68 3.59
N GLY A 185 4.19 10.19 4.26
CA GLY A 185 3.29 9.16 3.77
C GLY A 185 1.89 9.72 3.58
N VAL A 186 1.26 9.45 2.43
CA VAL A 186 -0.09 9.91 2.10
C VAL A 186 -0.95 8.71 1.71
N ILE A 187 -2.11 8.57 2.35
CA ILE A 187 -3.12 7.58 2.01
C ILE A 187 -4.29 8.34 1.37
N LEU A 188 -4.57 8.04 0.11
CA LEU A 188 -5.73 8.55 -0.61
C LEU A 188 -6.76 7.42 -0.68
N MET A 189 -7.85 7.56 0.06
CA MET A 189 -8.83 6.50 0.26
C MET A 189 -10.19 6.93 -0.25
N CYS A 190 -10.88 6.00 -0.94
CA CYS A 190 -12.28 6.18 -1.25
C CYS A 190 -13.10 4.97 -0.78
N SER A 191 -14.23 5.21 -0.13
CA SER A 191 -15.17 4.14 0.20
C SER A 191 -16.14 3.89 -0.97
N LYS A 192 -16.76 2.71 -0.97
CA LYS A 192 -17.63 2.26 -2.07
C LYS A 192 -18.82 3.19 -2.35
N ASP A 193 -19.18 4.02 -1.38
CA ASP A 193 -20.21 5.06 -1.48
C ASP A 193 -19.68 6.41 -1.97
N GLY A 194 -18.42 6.47 -2.45
CA GLY A 194 -17.80 7.66 -3.01
C GLY A 194 -17.22 8.62 -1.98
N PHE A 195 -17.22 8.27 -0.69
CA PHE A 195 -16.66 9.17 0.33
C PHE A 195 -15.13 9.12 0.32
N PHE A 196 -14.51 10.25 -0.04
CA PHE A 196 -13.06 10.40 -0.07
C PHE A 196 -12.49 10.76 1.30
N GLN A 197 -11.34 10.18 1.62
CA GLN A 197 -10.55 10.52 2.81
C GLN A 197 -9.07 10.61 2.44
N LYS A 198 -8.40 11.60 3.00
CA LYS A 198 -6.94 11.73 2.93
C LYS A 198 -6.37 11.65 4.33
N PHE A 199 -5.40 10.75 4.52
CA PHE A 199 -4.61 10.67 5.75
C PHE A 199 -3.15 10.95 5.39
N THR A 200 -2.52 11.82 6.17
CA THR A 200 -1.13 12.24 5.94
C THR A 200 -0.36 12.15 7.24
N SER A 201 0.84 11.59 7.18
CA SER A 201 1.81 11.63 8.27
C SER A 201 3.14 12.16 7.76
N THR A 202 3.77 13.05 8.52
CA THR A 202 4.97 13.78 8.09
C THR A 202 6.00 13.87 9.22
N GLY A 203 7.26 14.09 8.85
CA GLY A 203 8.36 14.44 9.76
C GLY A 203 8.50 13.44 10.91
N LYS A 204 8.49 13.92 12.15
CA LYS A 204 8.69 13.10 13.36
C LYS A 204 7.65 12.01 13.53
N GLU A 205 6.41 12.25 13.15
CA GLU A 205 5.36 11.23 13.21
C GLU A 205 5.63 10.12 12.20
N PHE A 206 5.96 10.47 10.96
CA PHE A 206 6.30 9.49 9.93
C PHE A 206 7.56 8.70 10.28
N THR A 207 8.55 9.34 10.90
CA THR A 207 9.76 8.67 11.44
C THR A 207 9.40 7.61 12.50
N ARG A 208 8.39 7.85 13.36
CA ARG A 208 7.92 6.84 14.32
C ARG A 208 7.37 5.60 13.61
N PHE A 209 6.67 5.76 12.49
CA PHE A 209 6.21 4.62 11.68
C PHE A 209 7.37 3.86 11.06
N LYS A 210 8.44 4.54 10.60
CA LYS A 210 9.67 3.89 10.12
C LYS A 210 10.27 2.99 11.21
N HIS A 211 10.45 3.51 12.42
CA HIS A 211 11.00 2.74 13.56
C HIS A 211 10.08 1.56 13.93
N LYS A 212 8.78 1.81 14.02
CA LYS A 212 7.80 0.75 14.36
C LYS A 212 7.76 -0.36 13.32
N PHE A 213 7.92 -0.03 12.03
CA PHE A 213 8.01 -1.06 10.99
C PHE A 213 9.30 -1.89 11.12
N LEU A 214 10.45 -1.28 11.45
CA LEU A 214 11.70 -2.01 11.70
C LEU A 214 11.57 -2.96 12.90
N GLU A 215 10.90 -2.55 13.97
CA GLU A 215 10.60 -3.43 15.11
C GLU A 215 9.77 -4.65 14.67
N ARG A 216 8.73 -4.43 13.84
CA ARG A 216 7.89 -5.48 13.26
C ARG A 216 8.71 -6.41 12.35
N THR A 217 9.62 -5.87 11.55
CA THR A 217 10.55 -6.66 10.72
C THR A 217 11.45 -7.54 11.58
N GLY A 218 12.02 -7.00 12.65
CA GLY A 218 12.80 -7.79 13.62
C GLY A 218 11.98 -8.90 14.31
N GLN A 219 10.71 -8.63 14.64
CA GLN A 219 9.80 -9.65 15.19
C GLN A 219 9.51 -10.76 14.17
N PHE A 220 9.33 -10.40 12.90
CA PHE A 220 9.08 -11.35 11.81
C PHE A 220 10.25 -12.33 11.67
N TYR A 221 11.47 -11.82 11.59
CA TYR A 221 12.64 -12.66 11.40
C TYR A 221 12.95 -13.55 12.62
N ARG A 222 12.76 -13.06 13.85
CA ARG A 222 12.87 -13.90 15.04
C ARG A 222 11.88 -15.07 15.03
N LYS A 223 10.64 -14.85 14.62
CA LYS A 223 9.61 -15.90 14.52
C LYS A 223 9.91 -16.94 13.44
N THR A 224 10.51 -16.53 12.32
CA THR A 224 10.87 -17.46 11.23
C THR A 224 12.10 -18.29 11.54
N THR A 225 13.09 -17.70 12.24
CA THR A 225 14.31 -18.43 12.66
C THR A 225 14.01 -19.45 13.77
N SER A 226 13.06 -19.19 14.65
CA SER A 226 12.67 -20.13 15.73
C SER A 226 11.84 -21.32 15.27
N LYS A 227 11.45 -21.39 13.99
CA LYS A 227 10.68 -22.50 13.39
C LYS A 227 11.55 -23.47 12.58
N LYS A 228 12.80 -23.11 12.37
CA LYS A 228 13.83 -24.00 11.78
C LYS A 228 14.64 -24.69 12.87
#